data_8c2711a9363c64b4bcefd8521879eb98
#
_entry.id   8c2711a9363c64b4bcefd8521879eb98
#
_cell.length_a   1.000
_cell.length_b   1.000
_cell.length_c   1.000
_cell.angle_alpha   90.00
_cell.angle_beta   90.00
_cell.angle_gamma   90.00
#
_symmetry.space_group_name_H-M   'P 1'
#
loop_
_entity.id
_entity.type
_entity.pdbx_description
1 polymer ?
#
loop_
_entity_poly.entity_id
_entity_poly.type
_entity_poly.pdbx_seq_one_letter_code
_entity_poly.pdbx_strand_id
1 'polypeptide(L)'
;MAKDIIYGEEARKSLQAGIDKLADTVKITLGPKGRNVVLDKKFGAPLITNDGVTIAKEIELENAFENMGAQLVREGATKTNDAAGDGTTTATLLAQALIREGMKNIAAGANPMIVKKGISKAVDTAVSAIVANSKAVSGTEDIARVATVSSADENVGKLIADAMDKVTADGVITIEESKTAETYSEVVEGMQFDRGYITPYMVTDTDKMEAVLDDALILITDKKISSIQEILPLLEQIVQSGKKLLIIAEDVESEALSTIIVNKLRGTFTCVAVKAPGFGDRRKEMLQDIAILTGGQVISEEIGLDLKDASIEQLGRAQKVVVQKENTIIVNGAGDADAIRARVAQIKTQIETTTSDFDREKLQERLAKLSGGVAVIRVGAATEIEMKEKKLRIEDALAATKAAVEEGIVAGGGTALINAIPSVEKLTATLSGDEKTGAQIVLKALEEPLRQIAANAGLEGSVIIDKVRRSRKVGYGFDAYNEVYTDMIPAGIVDPTKVTRSALQNAASVAAMVLTTESLVTDIKEENPAPAMPAGGMGGMY
;
A
#
# COMPACT_ATOMS: atom_id res chain seq x y z
N MET A 1 -23.96 -17.25 -20.15
CA MET A 1 -23.31 -18.33 -19.40
C MET A 1 -24.27 -18.84 -18.32
N ALA A 2 -24.39 -20.15 -18.13
CA ALA A 2 -25.18 -20.72 -17.05
C ALA A 2 -24.49 -20.45 -15.71
N LYS A 3 -25.28 -20.33 -14.64
CA LYS A 3 -24.78 -20.07 -13.29
C LYS A 3 -24.89 -21.32 -12.44
N ASP A 4 -23.87 -21.55 -11.62
CA ASP A 4 -23.91 -22.52 -10.53
C ASP A 4 -24.19 -21.78 -9.22
N ILE A 5 -25.12 -22.32 -8.42
CA ILE A 5 -25.65 -21.60 -7.24
C ILE A 5 -25.74 -22.58 -6.08
N ILE A 6 -25.11 -22.22 -4.95
CA ILE A 6 -25.20 -22.95 -3.69
C ILE A 6 -25.76 -22.07 -2.58
N TYR A 7 -26.38 -22.66 -1.57
CA TYR A 7 -27.13 -21.97 -0.54
C TYR A 7 -26.75 -22.46 0.87
N GLY A 8 -27.11 -21.65 1.86
CA GLY A 8 -27.14 -22.01 3.26
C GLY A 8 -25.81 -22.49 3.81
N GLU A 9 -25.82 -23.64 4.46
CA GLU A 9 -24.65 -24.21 5.13
C GLU A 9 -23.53 -24.58 4.14
N GLU A 10 -23.89 -25.09 2.96
CA GLU A 10 -22.93 -25.46 1.92
C GLU A 10 -22.16 -24.22 1.42
N ALA A 11 -22.87 -23.12 1.15
CA ALA A 11 -22.28 -21.84 0.76
C ALA A 11 -21.31 -21.32 1.83
N ARG A 12 -21.72 -21.35 3.10
CA ARG A 12 -20.88 -20.90 4.21
C ARG A 12 -19.64 -21.78 4.41
N LYS A 13 -19.77 -23.10 4.29
CA LYS A 13 -18.63 -24.03 4.39
C LYS A 13 -17.61 -23.81 3.28
N SER A 14 -18.08 -23.60 2.05
CA SER A 14 -17.20 -23.34 0.90
C SER A 14 -16.43 -22.01 1.08
N LEU A 15 -17.11 -20.93 1.48
CA LEU A 15 -16.44 -19.67 1.82
C LEU A 15 -15.39 -19.85 2.90
N GLN A 16 -15.75 -20.53 4.01
CA GLN A 16 -14.83 -20.74 5.13
C GLN A 16 -13.61 -21.56 4.71
N ALA A 17 -13.78 -22.61 3.89
CA ALA A 17 -12.67 -23.42 3.40
C ALA A 17 -11.66 -22.58 2.59
N GLY A 18 -12.15 -21.69 1.72
CA GLY A 18 -11.28 -20.78 0.97
C GLY A 18 -10.57 -19.76 1.85
N ILE A 19 -11.28 -19.18 2.81
CA ILE A 19 -10.72 -18.26 3.81
C ILE A 19 -9.63 -18.95 4.62
N ASP A 20 -9.88 -20.19 5.06
CA ASP A 20 -8.92 -20.94 5.86
C ASP A 20 -7.65 -21.27 5.07
N LYS A 21 -7.76 -21.67 3.80
CA LYS A 21 -6.62 -21.94 2.94
C LYS A 21 -5.72 -20.70 2.78
N LEU A 22 -6.32 -19.54 2.52
CA LEU A 22 -5.58 -18.29 2.40
C LEU A 22 -4.94 -17.88 3.74
N ALA A 23 -5.73 -17.82 4.80
CA ALA A 23 -5.26 -17.33 6.09
C ALA A 23 -4.22 -18.27 6.74
N ASP A 24 -4.39 -19.59 6.61
CA ASP A 24 -3.43 -20.57 7.13
C ASP A 24 -2.08 -20.49 6.39
N THR A 25 -2.07 -20.08 5.12
CA THR A 25 -0.83 -19.83 4.37
C THR A 25 -0.16 -18.52 4.80
N VAL A 26 -0.93 -17.47 5.05
CA VAL A 26 -0.38 -16.15 5.40
C VAL A 26 0.08 -16.07 6.86
N LYS A 27 -0.69 -16.60 7.83
CA LYS A 27 -0.44 -16.43 9.28
C LYS A 27 0.86 -17.01 9.78
N ILE A 28 1.48 -17.95 9.05
CA ILE A 28 2.78 -18.54 9.43
C ILE A 28 3.93 -17.54 9.36
N THR A 29 3.74 -16.40 8.68
CA THR A 29 4.74 -15.33 8.56
C THR A 29 4.73 -14.38 9.75
N LEU A 30 3.71 -14.43 10.62
CA LEU A 30 3.47 -13.44 11.68
C LEU A 30 4.49 -13.57 12.83
N GLY A 31 5.05 -12.43 13.24
CA GLY A 31 5.90 -12.29 14.42
C GLY A 31 7.38 -12.63 14.17
N PRO A 32 8.23 -12.45 15.20
CA PRO A 32 9.70 -12.51 15.06
C PRO A 32 10.25 -13.91 14.72
N LYS A 33 9.47 -14.97 14.94
CA LYS A 33 9.79 -16.35 14.55
C LYS A 33 8.88 -16.84 13.39
N GLY A 34 8.26 -15.91 12.67
CA GLY A 34 7.52 -16.18 11.44
C GLY A 34 8.42 -16.78 10.36
N ARG A 35 7.82 -17.50 9.41
CA ARG A 35 8.54 -18.21 8.35
C ARG A 35 8.12 -17.68 6.98
N ASN A 36 8.99 -17.87 6.00
CA ASN A 36 8.74 -17.49 4.63
C ASN A 36 7.82 -18.50 3.93
N VAL A 37 7.11 -18.00 2.91
CA VAL A 37 6.35 -18.79 1.94
C VAL A 37 7.09 -18.76 0.61
N VAL A 38 7.08 -19.87 -0.10
CA VAL A 38 7.63 -19.97 -1.45
C VAL A 38 6.47 -19.92 -2.44
N LEU A 39 6.50 -18.94 -3.33
CA LEU A 39 5.50 -18.73 -4.36
C LEU A 39 6.08 -19.14 -5.72
N ASP A 40 5.38 -20.03 -6.42
CA ASP A 40 5.75 -20.39 -7.79
C ASP A 40 5.46 -19.23 -8.75
N LYS A 41 6.33 -19.03 -9.71
CA LYS A 41 6.17 -18.01 -10.75
C LYS A 41 6.16 -18.69 -12.12
N LYS A 42 5.20 -18.34 -12.97
CA LYS A 42 5.10 -18.87 -14.34
C LYS A 42 6.37 -18.62 -15.17
N PHE A 43 7.10 -17.55 -14.83
CA PHE A 43 8.36 -17.17 -15.48
C PHE A 43 9.36 -16.73 -14.40
N GLY A 44 10.58 -17.21 -14.47
CA GLY A 44 11.66 -16.87 -13.54
C GLY A 44 11.79 -17.83 -12.36
N ALA A 45 12.52 -17.43 -11.34
CA ALA A 45 12.71 -18.20 -10.12
C ALA A 45 11.51 -18.05 -9.17
N PRO A 46 11.21 -19.07 -8.34
CA PRO A 46 10.21 -18.93 -7.27
C PRO A 46 10.54 -17.76 -6.37
N LEU A 47 9.50 -17.04 -5.93
CA LEU A 47 9.63 -15.94 -4.98
C LEU A 47 9.55 -16.49 -3.55
N ILE A 48 10.54 -16.15 -2.72
CA ILE A 48 10.52 -16.42 -1.27
C ILE A 48 10.18 -15.11 -0.57
N THR A 49 9.10 -15.10 0.21
CA THR A 49 8.64 -13.88 0.89
C THR A 49 7.90 -14.21 2.19
N ASN A 50 7.89 -13.26 3.11
CA ASN A 50 7.04 -13.23 4.30
C ASN A 50 6.00 -12.11 4.23
N ASP A 51 5.98 -11.33 3.15
CA ASP A 51 4.98 -10.28 2.95
C ASP A 51 3.59 -10.87 2.71
N GLY A 52 2.67 -10.54 3.61
CA GLY A 52 1.29 -11.05 3.60
C GLY A 52 0.49 -10.59 2.38
N VAL A 53 0.73 -9.39 1.85
CA VAL A 53 0.04 -8.86 0.65
C VAL A 53 0.43 -9.68 -0.57
N THR A 54 1.73 -9.86 -0.79
CA THR A 54 2.26 -10.62 -1.92
C THR A 54 1.75 -12.06 -1.89
N ILE A 55 1.78 -12.70 -0.70
CA ILE A 55 1.26 -14.06 -0.55
C ILE A 55 -0.23 -14.12 -0.86
N ALA A 56 -1.03 -13.22 -0.29
CA ALA A 56 -2.48 -13.22 -0.47
C ALA A 56 -2.90 -12.97 -1.92
N LYS A 57 -2.16 -12.15 -2.67
CA LYS A 57 -2.43 -11.86 -4.09
C LYS A 57 -2.18 -13.07 -5.00
N GLU A 58 -1.22 -13.92 -4.68
CA GLU A 58 -0.86 -15.10 -5.49
C GLU A 58 -1.77 -16.32 -5.23
N ILE A 59 -2.56 -16.32 -4.13
CA ILE A 59 -3.43 -17.46 -3.83
C ILE A 59 -4.69 -17.39 -4.68
N GLU A 60 -4.80 -18.34 -5.60
CA GLU A 60 -5.97 -18.59 -6.42
C GLU A 60 -6.37 -20.07 -6.31
N LEU A 61 -7.64 -20.34 -5.98
CA LEU A 61 -8.13 -21.69 -5.73
C LEU A 61 -8.90 -22.21 -6.94
N GLU A 62 -8.74 -23.49 -7.23
CA GLU A 62 -9.43 -24.15 -8.35
C GLU A 62 -10.95 -24.17 -8.19
N ASN A 63 -11.42 -24.42 -6.97
CA ASN A 63 -12.84 -24.38 -6.65
C ASN A 63 -13.32 -22.92 -6.59
N ALA A 64 -14.22 -22.54 -7.49
CA ALA A 64 -14.71 -21.18 -7.63
C ALA A 64 -15.40 -20.64 -6.37
N PHE A 65 -16.15 -21.46 -5.64
CA PHE A 65 -16.83 -21.06 -4.40
C PHE A 65 -15.85 -20.84 -3.25
N GLU A 66 -14.84 -21.70 -3.09
CA GLU A 66 -13.77 -21.49 -2.12
C GLU A 66 -12.94 -20.26 -2.48
N ASN A 67 -12.66 -20.06 -3.79
CA ASN A 67 -11.91 -18.92 -4.27
C ASN A 67 -12.61 -17.58 -3.95
N MET A 68 -13.93 -17.52 -3.97
CA MET A 68 -14.67 -16.34 -3.50
C MET A 68 -14.34 -16.00 -2.04
N GLY A 69 -14.27 -17.01 -1.17
CA GLY A 69 -13.89 -16.81 0.23
C GLY A 69 -12.48 -16.24 0.38
N ALA A 70 -11.52 -16.82 -0.35
CA ALA A 70 -10.14 -16.32 -0.38
C ALA A 70 -10.07 -14.86 -0.91
N GLN A 71 -10.81 -14.55 -2.00
CA GLN A 71 -10.83 -13.21 -2.59
C GLN A 71 -11.40 -12.15 -1.63
N LEU A 72 -12.46 -12.46 -0.87
CA LEU A 72 -13.04 -11.52 0.10
C LEU A 72 -12.04 -11.13 1.20
N VAL A 73 -11.31 -12.10 1.76
CA VAL A 73 -10.29 -11.82 2.77
C VAL A 73 -9.09 -11.11 2.16
N ARG A 74 -8.68 -11.48 0.95
CA ARG A 74 -7.63 -10.78 0.20
C ARG A 74 -7.96 -9.31 0.00
N GLU A 75 -9.22 -8.96 -0.33
CA GLU A 75 -9.63 -7.56 -0.48
C GLU A 75 -9.47 -6.78 0.84
N GLY A 76 -9.89 -7.36 1.98
CA GLY A 76 -9.72 -6.73 3.29
C GLY A 76 -8.25 -6.54 3.68
N ALA A 77 -7.41 -7.52 3.36
CA ALA A 77 -5.98 -7.46 3.55
C ALA A 77 -5.34 -6.35 2.69
N THR A 78 -5.70 -6.28 1.40
CA THR A 78 -5.22 -5.25 0.47
C THR A 78 -5.63 -3.86 0.93
N LYS A 79 -6.89 -3.67 1.36
CA LYS A 79 -7.34 -2.37 1.91
C LYS A 79 -6.58 -1.95 3.16
N THR A 80 -6.15 -2.89 3.99
CA THR A 80 -5.31 -2.59 5.15
C THR A 80 -3.95 -2.09 4.71
N ASN A 81 -3.35 -2.73 3.73
CA ASN A 81 -2.11 -2.28 3.12
C ASN A 81 -2.25 -0.88 2.49
N ASP A 82 -3.29 -0.64 1.72
CA ASP A 82 -3.53 0.66 1.07
C ASP A 82 -3.70 1.79 2.09
N ALA A 83 -4.32 1.51 3.24
CA ALA A 83 -4.57 2.50 4.29
C ALA A 83 -3.36 2.76 5.20
N ALA A 84 -2.59 1.73 5.53
CA ALA A 84 -1.57 1.77 6.57
C ALA A 84 -0.19 1.25 6.12
N GLY A 85 -0.09 0.69 4.92
CA GLY A 85 1.13 0.17 4.33
C GLY A 85 1.69 -1.10 4.97
N ASP A 86 1.00 -1.64 5.97
CA ASP A 86 1.37 -2.85 6.73
C ASP A 86 0.11 -3.45 7.39
N GLY A 87 0.27 -4.55 8.14
CA GLY A 87 -0.82 -5.18 8.91
C GLY A 87 -1.67 -6.18 8.13
N THR A 88 -1.30 -6.55 6.93
CA THR A 88 -2.00 -7.48 6.04
C THR A 88 -2.19 -8.85 6.68
N THR A 89 -1.14 -9.41 7.26
CA THR A 89 -1.15 -10.70 7.95
C THR A 89 -2.09 -10.67 9.15
N THR A 90 -2.04 -9.60 9.95
CA THR A 90 -2.90 -9.41 11.12
C THR A 90 -4.36 -9.26 10.72
N ALA A 91 -4.67 -8.51 9.66
CA ALA A 91 -6.03 -8.36 9.14
C ALA A 91 -6.60 -9.70 8.64
N THR A 92 -5.80 -10.46 7.91
CA THR A 92 -6.17 -11.80 7.41
C THR A 92 -6.48 -12.77 8.55
N LEU A 93 -5.62 -12.81 9.57
CA LEU A 93 -5.81 -13.65 10.74
C LEU A 93 -7.05 -13.26 11.56
N LEU A 94 -7.24 -11.96 11.81
CA LEU A 94 -8.42 -11.45 12.51
C LEU A 94 -9.72 -11.75 11.75
N ALA A 95 -9.72 -11.60 10.42
CA ALA A 95 -10.87 -11.96 9.59
C ALA A 95 -11.20 -13.46 9.72
N GLN A 96 -10.20 -14.33 9.62
CA GLN A 96 -10.37 -15.78 9.83
C GLN A 96 -10.96 -16.07 11.20
N ALA A 97 -10.44 -15.47 12.26
CA ALA A 97 -10.89 -15.69 13.62
C ALA A 97 -12.35 -15.26 13.83
N LEU A 98 -12.70 -14.06 13.36
CA LEU A 98 -14.07 -13.53 13.43
C LEU A 98 -15.05 -14.41 12.65
N ILE A 99 -14.67 -14.87 11.46
CA ILE A 99 -15.52 -15.72 10.62
C ILE A 99 -15.68 -17.10 11.24
N ARG A 100 -14.60 -17.75 11.68
CA ARG A 100 -14.66 -19.07 12.33
C ARG A 100 -15.56 -19.07 13.56
N GLU A 101 -15.41 -18.09 14.45
CA GLU A 101 -16.25 -17.97 15.64
C GLU A 101 -17.68 -17.56 15.29
N GLY A 102 -17.87 -16.67 14.31
CA GLY A 102 -19.17 -16.25 13.83
C GLY A 102 -19.97 -17.40 13.22
N MET A 103 -19.36 -18.18 12.34
CA MET A 103 -20.00 -19.33 11.69
C MET A 103 -20.49 -20.38 12.69
N LYS A 104 -19.72 -20.66 13.77
CA LYS A 104 -20.15 -21.56 14.84
C LYS A 104 -21.45 -21.08 15.51
N ASN A 105 -21.56 -19.78 15.78
CA ASN A 105 -22.72 -19.20 16.43
C ASN A 105 -23.94 -19.12 15.48
N ILE A 106 -23.73 -18.82 14.19
CA ILE A 106 -24.80 -18.83 13.18
C ILE A 106 -25.33 -20.25 12.98
N ALA A 107 -24.45 -21.26 12.90
CA ALA A 107 -24.86 -22.66 12.83
C ALA A 107 -25.67 -23.10 14.07
N ALA A 108 -25.40 -22.47 15.22
CA ALA A 108 -26.18 -22.68 16.45
C ALA A 108 -27.52 -21.89 16.50
N GLY A 109 -27.85 -21.14 15.44
CA GLY A 109 -29.14 -20.44 15.30
C GLY A 109 -29.10 -18.93 15.62
N ALA A 110 -27.94 -18.32 15.83
CA ALA A 110 -27.86 -16.89 16.02
C ALA A 110 -28.20 -16.13 14.73
N ASN A 111 -28.89 -14.99 14.86
CA ASN A 111 -29.28 -14.16 13.72
C ASN A 111 -28.06 -13.38 13.20
N PRO A 112 -27.58 -13.61 11.97
CA PRO A 112 -26.37 -13.01 11.45
C PRO A 112 -26.44 -11.47 11.37
N MET A 113 -27.62 -10.90 11.11
CA MET A 113 -27.81 -9.45 11.03
C MET A 113 -27.70 -8.77 12.40
N ILE A 114 -28.07 -9.47 13.48
CA ILE A 114 -27.96 -8.97 14.86
C ILE A 114 -26.52 -9.18 15.37
N VAL A 115 -25.93 -10.35 15.09
CA VAL A 115 -24.52 -10.65 15.38
C VAL A 115 -23.60 -9.60 14.75
N LYS A 116 -23.83 -9.23 13.48
CA LYS A 116 -23.10 -8.15 12.78
C LYS A 116 -23.14 -6.84 13.57
N LYS A 117 -24.29 -6.43 14.11
CA LYS A 117 -24.40 -5.21 14.94
C LYS A 117 -23.54 -5.30 16.20
N GLY A 118 -23.53 -6.46 16.84
CA GLY A 118 -22.71 -6.73 18.02
C GLY A 118 -21.22 -6.66 17.72
N ILE A 119 -20.80 -7.25 16.58
CA ILE A 119 -19.42 -7.17 16.09
C ILE A 119 -19.02 -5.71 15.86
N SER A 120 -19.84 -4.93 15.14
CA SER A 120 -19.52 -3.51 14.86
C SER A 120 -19.32 -2.72 16.14
N LYS A 121 -20.26 -2.78 17.10
CA LYS A 121 -20.14 -2.07 18.40
C LYS A 121 -18.88 -2.47 19.18
N ALA A 122 -18.54 -3.75 19.18
CA ALA A 122 -17.37 -4.26 19.89
C ALA A 122 -16.05 -3.81 19.22
N VAL A 123 -16.01 -3.80 17.89
CA VAL A 123 -14.85 -3.32 17.13
C VAL A 123 -14.65 -1.82 17.34
N ASP A 124 -15.70 -1.00 17.26
CA ASP A 124 -15.62 0.44 17.52
C ASP A 124 -15.09 0.73 18.93
N THR A 125 -15.53 -0.07 19.92
CA THR A 125 -15.05 0.03 21.31
C THR A 125 -13.58 -0.41 21.42
N ALA A 126 -13.18 -1.48 20.76
CA ALA A 126 -11.78 -1.94 20.75
C ALA A 126 -10.86 -0.92 20.09
N VAL A 127 -11.26 -0.38 18.93
CA VAL A 127 -10.51 0.67 18.21
C VAL A 127 -10.36 1.91 19.08
N SER A 128 -11.42 2.36 19.75
CA SER A 128 -11.36 3.51 20.69
C SER A 128 -10.38 3.25 21.83
N ALA A 129 -10.32 2.01 22.36
CA ALA A 129 -9.37 1.65 23.41
C ALA A 129 -7.92 1.58 22.89
N ILE A 130 -7.70 1.10 21.67
CA ILE A 130 -6.39 1.08 21.02
C ILE A 130 -5.88 2.50 20.83
N VAL A 131 -6.70 3.39 20.26
CA VAL A 131 -6.34 4.80 20.04
C VAL A 131 -6.08 5.53 21.35
N ALA A 132 -6.88 5.28 22.40
CA ALA A 132 -6.66 5.88 23.71
C ALA A 132 -5.34 5.46 24.38
N ASN A 133 -4.79 4.30 24.02
CA ASN A 133 -3.50 3.80 24.50
C ASN A 133 -2.33 4.21 23.60
N SER A 134 -2.58 4.91 22.50
CA SER A 134 -1.54 5.37 21.57
C SER A 134 -0.62 6.40 22.23
N LYS A 135 0.67 6.33 21.87
CA LYS A 135 1.69 7.31 22.23
C LYS A 135 2.22 7.96 20.97
N ALA A 136 2.33 9.26 20.95
CA ALA A 136 2.95 9.99 19.84
C ALA A 136 4.41 9.56 19.69
N VAL A 137 4.86 9.43 18.45
CA VAL A 137 6.27 9.19 18.12
C VAL A 137 7.07 10.46 18.39
N SER A 138 8.15 10.35 19.14
CA SER A 138 8.99 11.47 19.52
C SER A 138 10.45 11.21 19.13
N GLY A 139 10.87 11.86 18.03
CA GLY A 139 12.27 11.85 17.60
C GLY A 139 12.69 10.60 16.80
N THR A 140 13.92 10.65 16.34
CA THR A 140 14.53 9.67 15.42
C THR A 140 14.67 8.27 16.04
N GLU A 141 14.81 8.19 17.37
CA GLU A 141 14.94 6.90 18.07
C GLU A 141 13.66 6.06 18.02
N ASP A 142 12.49 6.69 18.23
CA ASP A 142 11.20 5.99 18.14
C ASP A 142 10.91 5.56 16.68
N ILE A 143 11.28 6.40 15.72
CA ILE A 143 11.22 6.09 14.28
C ILE A 143 12.06 4.84 13.98
N ALA A 144 13.31 4.83 14.44
CA ALA A 144 14.20 3.69 14.24
C ALA A 144 13.66 2.40 14.88
N ARG A 145 13.03 2.47 16.05
CA ARG A 145 12.40 1.31 16.73
C ARG A 145 11.25 0.74 15.88
N VAL A 146 10.34 1.59 15.39
CA VAL A 146 9.23 1.14 14.54
C VAL A 146 9.76 0.46 13.29
N ALA A 147 10.70 1.10 12.60
CA ALA A 147 11.29 0.57 11.38
C ALA A 147 12.06 -0.74 11.62
N THR A 148 12.75 -0.87 12.77
CA THR A 148 13.45 -2.10 13.17
C THR A 148 12.48 -3.25 13.41
N VAL A 149 11.37 -3.01 14.10
CA VAL A 149 10.35 -4.05 14.37
C VAL A 149 9.73 -4.54 13.08
N SER A 150 9.35 -3.61 12.18
CA SER A 150 8.72 -3.97 10.91
C SER A 150 9.69 -4.67 9.94
N SER A 151 10.95 -4.19 9.86
CA SER A 151 11.97 -4.81 8.99
C SER A 151 12.67 -6.03 9.59
N ALA A 152 12.53 -6.28 10.89
CA ALA A 152 13.32 -7.25 11.65
C ALA A 152 14.85 -7.06 11.48
N ASP A 153 15.32 -5.83 11.18
CA ASP A 153 16.72 -5.48 10.95
C ASP A 153 17.03 -4.08 11.52
N GLU A 154 17.94 -4.04 12.51
CA GLU A 154 18.32 -2.80 13.19
C GLU A 154 19.04 -1.81 12.24
N ASN A 155 19.79 -2.30 11.24
CA ASN A 155 20.47 -1.44 10.28
C ASN A 155 19.47 -0.77 9.34
N VAL A 156 18.46 -1.52 8.92
CA VAL A 156 17.34 -0.98 8.12
C VAL A 156 16.57 0.06 8.93
N GLY A 157 16.31 -0.22 10.21
CA GLY A 157 15.65 0.72 11.11
C GLY A 157 16.38 2.06 11.22
N LYS A 158 17.69 2.02 11.45
CA LYS A 158 18.53 3.23 11.47
C LYS A 158 18.54 3.95 10.12
N LEU A 159 18.67 3.21 9.03
CA LEU A 159 18.70 3.77 7.68
C LEU A 159 17.41 4.55 7.33
N ILE A 160 16.25 4.00 7.70
CA ILE A 160 14.95 4.66 7.49
C ILE A 160 14.85 5.91 8.37
N ALA A 161 15.25 5.83 9.64
CA ALA A 161 15.22 6.96 10.55
C ALA A 161 16.15 8.09 10.07
N ASP A 162 17.36 7.77 9.64
CA ASP A 162 18.30 8.73 9.06
C ASP A 162 17.78 9.36 7.76
N ALA A 163 17.09 8.57 6.92
CA ALA A 163 16.48 9.08 5.71
C ALA A 163 15.33 10.05 6.04
N MET A 164 14.50 9.74 7.03
CA MET A 164 13.40 10.62 7.47
C MET A 164 13.90 11.90 8.14
N ASP A 165 15.02 11.85 8.85
CA ASP A 165 15.63 13.04 9.47
C ASP A 165 16.27 13.99 8.43
N LYS A 166 16.81 13.43 7.36
CA LYS A 166 17.46 14.21 6.27
C LYS A 166 16.46 14.94 5.38
N VAL A 167 15.24 14.42 5.23
CA VAL A 167 14.19 15.09 4.47
C VAL A 167 13.27 15.85 5.42
N THR A 168 12.67 16.94 4.95
CA THR A 168 11.68 17.70 5.76
C THR A 168 10.44 16.84 6.04
N ALA A 169 9.55 17.33 6.92
CA ALA A 169 8.30 16.61 7.25
C ALA A 169 7.46 16.26 6.01
N ASP A 170 7.55 17.07 4.95
CA ASP A 170 6.90 16.84 3.65
C ASP A 170 7.82 16.12 2.64
N GLY A 171 9.02 15.71 3.08
CA GLY A 171 10.02 15.06 2.22
C GLY A 171 9.62 13.64 1.85
N VAL A 172 10.03 13.23 0.67
CA VAL A 172 9.70 11.94 0.08
C VAL A 172 10.85 10.97 0.23
N ILE A 173 10.52 9.73 0.59
CA ILE A 173 11.48 8.62 0.60
C ILE A 173 11.04 7.61 -0.46
N THR A 174 11.95 7.30 -1.38
CA THR A 174 11.78 6.25 -2.40
C THR A 174 12.76 5.12 -2.18
N ILE A 175 12.41 3.93 -2.65
CA ILE A 175 13.24 2.74 -2.53
C ILE A 175 13.60 2.26 -3.92
N GLU A 176 14.90 2.13 -4.17
CA GLU A 176 15.44 1.70 -5.46
C GLU A 176 16.45 0.57 -5.30
N GLU A 177 16.68 -0.15 -6.39
CA GLU A 177 17.70 -1.18 -6.43
C GLU A 177 19.09 -0.55 -6.53
N SER A 178 20.02 -1.03 -5.69
CA SER A 178 21.42 -0.65 -5.77
C SER A 178 22.12 -1.43 -6.88
N LYS A 179 23.09 -0.81 -7.51
CA LYS A 179 24.00 -1.51 -8.45
C LYS A 179 25.10 -2.29 -7.71
N THR A 180 25.18 -2.13 -6.40
CA THR A 180 26.15 -2.79 -5.51
C THR A 180 25.44 -3.67 -4.50
N ALA A 181 26.17 -4.53 -3.80
CA ALA A 181 25.61 -5.36 -2.73
C ALA A 181 25.26 -4.58 -1.45
N GLU A 182 25.65 -3.32 -1.36
CA GLU A 182 25.42 -2.47 -0.19
C GLU A 182 24.07 -1.77 -0.23
N THR A 183 23.43 -1.68 0.94
CA THR A 183 22.22 -0.89 1.15
C THR A 183 22.59 0.42 1.82
N TYR A 184 22.20 1.55 1.23
CA TYR A 184 22.51 2.90 1.74
C TYR A 184 21.41 3.90 1.39
N SER A 185 21.43 5.06 2.03
CA SER A 185 20.52 6.17 1.71
C SER A 185 21.29 7.37 1.19
N GLU A 186 20.75 8.01 0.17
CA GLU A 186 21.23 9.30 -0.35
C GLU A 186 20.07 10.28 -0.49
N VAL A 187 20.36 11.57 -0.42
CA VAL A 187 19.36 12.60 -0.72
C VAL A 187 19.69 13.19 -2.08
N VAL A 188 18.70 13.20 -2.95
CA VAL A 188 18.81 13.75 -4.31
C VAL A 188 17.80 14.87 -4.50
N GLU A 189 18.05 15.73 -5.49
CA GLU A 189 17.08 16.75 -5.87
C GLU A 189 15.83 16.11 -6.46
N GLY A 190 14.67 16.55 -6.00
CA GLY A 190 13.40 15.99 -6.43
C GLY A 190 12.25 16.63 -5.71
N MET A 191 11.03 16.29 -6.13
CA MET A 191 9.81 16.74 -5.48
C MET A 191 8.65 15.80 -5.69
N GLN A 192 7.68 15.88 -4.79
CA GLN A 192 6.37 15.24 -4.93
C GLN A 192 5.27 16.30 -5.06
N PHE A 193 4.27 16.02 -5.88
CA PHE A 193 3.04 16.80 -5.93
C PHE A 193 1.80 15.90 -5.99
N ASP A 194 0.68 16.43 -5.50
CA ASP A 194 -0.57 15.69 -5.26
C ASP A 194 -1.43 15.62 -6.54
N ARG A 195 -0.90 14.97 -7.55
CA ARG A 195 -1.60 14.60 -8.78
C ARG A 195 -1.05 13.28 -9.29
N GLY A 196 -1.93 12.31 -9.51
CA GLY A 196 -1.57 11.02 -10.06
C GLY A 196 -1.94 10.87 -11.53
N TYR A 197 -1.83 9.66 -12.05
CA TYR A 197 -2.17 9.36 -13.44
C TYR A 197 -3.64 9.64 -13.74
N ILE A 198 -3.92 10.13 -14.96
CA ILE A 198 -5.29 10.46 -15.40
C ILE A 198 -6.14 9.19 -15.49
N THR A 199 -5.56 8.07 -15.85
CA THR A 199 -6.25 6.78 -15.98
C THR A 199 -5.36 5.60 -15.56
N PRO A 200 -5.94 4.55 -14.95
CA PRO A 200 -5.21 3.32 -14.59
C PRO A 200 -4.55 2.60 -15.77
N TYR A 201 -5.00 2.81 -17.00
CA TYR A 201 -4.36 2.24 -18.19
C TYR A 201 -2.94 2.76 -18.44
N MET A 202 -2.51 3.79 -17.72
CA MET A 202 -1.16 4.36 -17.81
C MET A 202 -0.14 3.68 -16.88
N VAL A 203 -0.57 2.79 -15.96
CA VAL A 203 0.34 2.10 -15.06
C VAL A 203 1.32 1.18 -15.81
N THR A 204 2.55 1.10 -15.33
CA THR A 204 3.58 0.18 -15.86
C THR A 204 3.78 -1.01 -14.94
N ASP A 205 3.49 -0.85 -13.66
CA ASP A 205 3.45 -1.89 -12.64
C ASP A 205 2.00 -2.07 -12.17
N THR A 206 1.38 -3.16 -12.60
CA THR A 206 -0.02 -3.47 -12.28
C THR A 206 -0.20 -3.96 -10.85
N ASP A 207 0.84 -4.52 -10.22
CA ASP A 207 0.78 -5.06 -8.87
C ASP A 207 0.75 -3.93 -7.84
N LYS A 208 1.55 -2.88 -8.08
CA LYS A 208 1.60 -1.67 -7.25
C LYS A 208 0.65 -0.58 -7.74
N MET A 209 -0.01 -0.75 -8.88
CA MET A 209 -0.85 0.27 -9.52
C MET A 209 -0.12 1.60 -9.68
N GLU A 210 1.12 1.56 -10.13
CA GLU A 210 1.95 2.74 -10.37
C GLU A 210 2.62 2.72 -11.75
N ALA A 211 2.99 3.90 -12.25
CA ALA A 211 3.75 4.04 -13.47
C ALA A 211 5.17 4.51 -13.13
N VAL A 212 6.17 3.72 -13.52
CA VAL A 212 7.59 4.02 -13.32
C VAL A 212 8.25 4.34 -14.65
N LEU A 213 8.78 5.55 -14.74
CA LEU A 213 9.47 6.07 -15.91
C LEU A 213 10.94 6.33 -15.55
N ASP A 214 11.85 5.47 -15.98
CA ASP A 214 13.28 5.70 -15.85
C ASP A 214 13.79 6.54 -17.03
N ASP A 215 14.70 7.47 -16.77
CA ASP A 215 15.29 8.39 -17.74
C ASP A 215 14.20 9.13 -18.55
N ALA A 216 13.27 9.72 -17.82
CA ALA A 216 12.06 10.33 -18.36
C ALA A 216 12.30 11.71 -18.94
N LEU A 217 11.67 11.99 -20.08
CA LEU A 217 11.40 13.34 -20.58
C LEU A 217 10.10 13.86 -19.96
N ILE A 218 10.01 15.16 -19.68
CA ILE A 218 8.87 15.76 -19.00
C ILE A 218 8.38 16.95 -19.83
N LEU A 219 7.19 16.82 -20.41
CA LEU A 219 6.48 17.93 -21.03
C LEU A 219 5.67 18.67 -19.97
N ILE A 220 5.90 19.96 -19.83
CA ILE A 220 5.25 20.82 -18.84
C ILE A 220 4.46 21.91 -19.56
N THR A 221 3.14 21.94 -19.37
CA THR A 221 2.27 22.95 -20.00
C THR A 221 1.12 23.34 -19.08
N ASP A 222 0.69 24.58 -19.17
CA ASP A 222 -0.53 25.10 -18.53
C ASP A 222 -1.77 24.91 -19.41
N LYS A 223 -1.59 24.40 -20.63
CA LYS A 223 -2.68 24.14 -21.58
C LYS A 223 -3.36 22.80 -21.31
N LYS A 224 -4.59 22.70 -21.80
CA LYS A 224 -5.33 21.45 -21.93
C LYS A 224 -5.02 20.82 -23.29
N ILE A 225 -4.73 19.52 -23.31
CA ILE A 225 -4.43 18.77 -24.53
C ILE A 225 -5.65 17.90 -24.88
N SER A 226 -6.40 18.29 -25.89
CA SER A 226 -7.61 17.57 -26.34
C SER A 226 -7.40 16.84 -27.68
N SER A 227 -6.55 17.38 -28.55
CA SER A 227 -6.21 16.78 -29.85
C SER A 227 -4.76 16.30 -29.87
N ILE A 228 -4.53 15.09 -30.37
CA ILE A 228 -3.18 14.53 -30.53
C ILE A 228 -2.33 15.35 -31.51
N GLN A 229 -2.95 16.05 -32.46
CA GLN A 229 -2.27 16.87 -33.45
C GLN A 229 -1.45 18.02 -32.82
N GLU A 230 -1.82 18.44 -31.62
CA GLU A 230 -1.11 19.52 -30.91
C GLU A 230 0.28 19.09 -30.43
N ILE A 231 0.48 17.80 -30.17
CA ILE A 231 1.75 17.27 -29.65
C ILE A 231 2.37 16.21 -30.58
N LEU A 232 1.75 15.94 -31.75
CA LEU A 232 2.19 14.87 -32.64
C LEU A 232 3.65 15.02 -33.08
N PRO A 233 4.13 16.21 -33.52
CA PRO A 233 5.54 16.38 -33.92
C PRO A 233 6.53 16.07 -32.80
N LEU A 234 6.17 16.41 -31.57
CA LEU A 234 6.97 16.10 -30.39
C LEU A 234 6.97 14.61 -30.07
N LEU A 235 5.80 13.96 -30.13
CA LEU A 235 5.68 12.51 -29.89
C LEU A 235 6.49 11.69 -30.90
N GLU A 236 6.51 12.08 -32.17
CA GLU A 236 7.30 11.43 -33.21
C GLU A 236 8.81 11.47 -32.88
N GLN A 237 9.31 12.60 -32.44
CA GLN A 237 10.71 12.76 -32.00
C GLN A 237 11.02 11.89 -30.77
N ILE A 238 10.10 11.82 -29.80
CA ILE A 238 10.26 11.03 -28.57
C ILE A 238 10.27 9.52 -28.91
N VAL A 239 9.36 9.05 -29.75
CA VAL A 239 9.33 7.67 -30.24
C VAL A 239 10.64 7.30 -30.92
N GLN A 240 11.17 8.17 -31.78
CA GLN A 240 12.47 7.93 -32.44
C GLN A 240 13.63 7.89 -31.44
N SER A 241 13.56 8.65 -30.35
CA SER A 241 14.60 8.64 -29.31
C SER A 241 14.52 7.44 -28.35
N GLY A 242 13.41 6.69 -28.37
CA GLY A 242 13.16 5.56 -27.46
C GLY A 242 12.99 5.96 -25.98
N LYS A 243 12.80 7.25 -25.69
CA LYS A 243 12.65 7.77 -24.32
C LYS A 243 11.21 7.64 -23.83
N LYS A 244 11.06 7.58 -22.51
CA LYS A 244 9.75 7.58 -21.83
C LYS A 244 9.31 9.04 -21.61
N LEU A 245 8.00 9.29 -21.65
CA LEU A 245 7.45 10.65 -21.51
C LEU A 245 6.49 10.75 -20.34
N LEU A 246 6.68 11.76 -19.49
CA LEU A 246 5.68 12.29 -18.59
C LEU A 246 5.08 13.56 -19.19
N ILE A 247 3.76 13.66 -19.25
CA ILE A 247 3.02 14.88 -19.64
C ILE A 247 2.41 15.46 -18.36
N ILE A 248 2.76 16.70 -18.04
CA ILE A 248 2.14 17.50 -16.98
C ILE A 248 1.37 18.63 -17.69
N ALA A 249 0.06 18.55 -17.73
CA ALA A 249 -0.81 19.48 -18.45
C ALA A 249 -2.00 19.89 -17.56
N GLU A 250 -2.71 20.97 -17.91
CA GLU A 250 -3.97 21.28 -17.21
C GLU A 250 -4.92 20.08 -17.22
N ASP A 251 -5.11 19.47 -18.37
CA ASP A 251 -5.79 18.19 -18.55
C ASP A 251 -5.32 17.53 -19.86
N VAL A 252 -5.46 16.22 -19.95
CA VAL A 252 -5.32 15.46 -21.22
C VAL A 252 -6.56 14.62 -21.38
N GLU A 253 -7.31 14.88 -22.43
CA GLU A 253 -8.64 14.25 -22.59
C GLU A 253 -8.95 13.88 -24.04
N SER A 254 -10.15 13.31 -24.23
CA SER A 254 -10.75 13.04 -25.55
C SER A 254 -9.85 12.19 -26.47
N GLU A 255 -9.61 12.66 -27.70
CA GLU A 255 -8.82 12.00 -28.70
C GLU A 255 -7.35 11.83 -28.29
N ALA A 256 -6.75 12.85 -27.69
CA ALA A 256 -5.35 12.81 -27.27
C ALA A 256 -5.12 11.70 -26.23
N LEU A 257 -5.95 11.61 -25.20
CA LEU A 257 -5.87 10.59 -24.17
C LEU A 257 -6.04 9.19 -24.75
N SER A 258 -7.06 8.98 -25.58
CA SER A 258 -7.35 7.69 -26.20
C SER A 258 -6.19 7.21 -27.08
N THR A 259 -5.62 8.12 -27.87
CA THR A 259 -4.49 7.82 -28.76
C THR A 259 -3.23 7.44 -27.97
N ILE A 260 -2.92 8.15 -26.88
CA ILE A 260 -1.79 7.84 -26.01
C ILE A 260 -1.97 6.46 -25.39
N ILE A 261 -3.16 6.14 -24.84
CA ILE A 261 -3.46 4.85 -24.23
C ILE A 261 -3.29 3.70 -25.24
N VAL A 262 -3.87 3.84 -26.44
CA VAL A 262 -3.79 2.80 -27.47
C VAL A 262 -2.34 2.52 -27.88
N ASN A 263 -1.54 3.56 -28.08
CA ASN A 263 -0.13 3.39 -28.46
C ASN A 263 0.73 2.79 -27.33
N LYS A 264 0.46 3.17 -26.06
CA LYS A 264 1.09 2.54 -24.90
C LYS A 264 0.74 1.06 -24.81
N LEU A 265 -0.54 0.69 -24.95
CA LEU A 265 -0.98 -0.72 -24.93
C LEU A 265 -0.39 -1.56 -26.07
N ARG A 266 -0.12 -0.94 -27.23
CA ARG A 266 0.59 -1.57 -28.34
C ARG A 266 2.10 -1.67 -28.12
N GLY A 267 2.63 -1.07 -27.06
CA GLY A 267 4.07 -1.05 -26.77
C GLY A 267 4.88 -0.12 -27.69
N THR A 268 4.24 0.79 -28.42
CA THR A 268 4.92 1.71 -29.35
C THR A 268 5.80 2.70 -28.58
N PHE A 269 5.30 3.25 -27.47
CA PHE A 269 6.05 4.09 -26.54
C PHE A 269 5.41 4.14 -25.15
N THR A 270 6.19 4.48 -24.13
CA THR A 270 5.71 4.62 -22.77
C THR A 270 5.46 6.08 -22.46
N CYS A 271 4.20 6.43 -22.25
CA CYS A 271 3.78 7.78 -21.91
C CYS A 271 2.78 7.73 -20.75
N VAL A 272 2.94 8.66 -19.81
CA VAL A 272 2.04 8.86 -18.68
C VAL A 272 1.63 10.33 -18.66
N ALA A 273 0.36 10.60 -18.45
CA ALA A 273 -0.17 11.94 -18.32
C ALA A 273 -0.75 12.16 -16.92
N VAL A 274 -0.42 13.31 -16.35
CA VAL A 274 -0.90 13.77 -15.05
C VAL A 274 -1.44 15.20 -15.17
N LYS A 275 -2.39 15.55 -14.29
CA LYS A 275 -2.88 16.92 -14.24
C LYS A 275 -1.86 17.81 -13.53
N ALA A 276 -1.71 19.03 -14.00
CA ALA A 276 -0.89 20.04 -13.37
C ALA A 276 -1.34 20.32 -11.93
N PRO A 277 -0.42 20.43 -10.97
CA PRO A 277 -0.76 20.74 -9.59
C PRO A 277 -1.22 22.18 -9.42
N GLY A 278 -2.12 22.44 -8.46
CA GLY A 278 -2.65 23.78 -8.17
C GLY A 278 -3.71 24.25 -9.18
N PHE A 279 -4.15 25.50 -8.99
CA PHE A 279 -5.15 26.19 -9.80
C PHE A 279 -4.73 27.65 -10.02
N GLY A 280 -5.13 28.24 -11.16
CA GLY A 280 -4.86 29.64 -11.48
C GLY A 280 -3.36 29.99 -11.44
N ASP A 281 -3.01 31.13 -10.86
CA ASP A 281 -1.60 31.59 -10.78
C ASP A 281 -0.71 30.64 -9.98
N ARG A 282 -1.25 29.94 -8.98
CA ARG A 282 -0.49 28.94 -8.24
C ARG A 282 -0.06 27.76 -9.12
N ARG A 283 -0.91 27.36 -10.08
CA ARG A 283 -0.53 26.32 -11.05
C ARG A 283 0.67 26.75 -11.87
N LYS A 284 0.68 27.99 -12.36
CA LYS A 284 1.82 28.52 -13.13
C LYS A 284 3.10 28.52 -12.34
N GLU A 285 3.03 28.96 -11.09
CA GLU A 285 4.18 28.98 -10.18
C GLU A 285 4.71 27.56 -9.86
N MET A 286 3.82 26.57 -9.66
CA MET A 286 4.22 25.17 -9.43
C MET A 286 4.79 24.55 -10.71
N LEU A 287 4.24 24.82 -11.87
CA LEU A 287 4.79 24.36 -13.16
C LEU A 287 6.19 24.94 -13.39
N GLN A 288 6.41 26.21 -13.02
CA GLN A 288 7.72 26.83 -13.09
C GLN A 288 8.74 26.19 -12.13
N ASP A 289 8.31 25.83 -10.90
CA ASP A 289 9.14 25.12 -9.94
C ASP A 289 9.56 23.75 -10.48
N ILE A 290 8.61 23.00 -11.11
CA ILE A 290 8.90 21.72 -11.76
C ILE A 290 9.85 21.90 -12.95
N ALA A 291 9.65 22.95 -13.76
CA ALA A 291 10.53 23.24 -14.90
C ALA A 291 11.96 23.51 -14.46
N ILE A 292 12.15 24.34 -13.43
CA ILE A 292 13.47 24.64 -12.86
C ILE A 292 14.12 23.37 -12.30
N LEU A 293 13.37 22.54 -11.55
CA LEU A 293 13.85 21.29 -10.98
C LEU A 293 14.33 20.30 -12.05
N THR A 294 13.65 20.26 -13.18
CA THR A 294 13.87 19.26 -14.24
C THR A 294 14.72 19.77 -15.40
N GLY A 295 15.08 21.07 -15.38
CA GLY A 295 15.84 21.73 -16.44
C GLY A 295 15.05 21.91 -17.74
N GLY A 296 13.71 21.91 -17.65
CA GLY A 296 12.82 22.15 -18.78
C GLY A 296 12.25 23.56 -18.83
N GLN A 297 11.30 23.75 -19.74
CA GLN A 297 10.56 24.99 -19.89
C GLN A 297 9.04 24.71 -19.81
N VAL A 298 8.29 25.65 -19.24
CA VAL A 298 6.82 25.59 -19.30
C VAL A 298 6.38 26.02 -20.69
N ILE A 299 5.66 25.18 -21.40
CA ILE A 299 5.08 25.53 -22.70
C ILE A 299 3.74 26.23 -22.46
N SER A 300 3.71 27.55 -22.66
CA SER A 300 2.54 28.40 -22.41
C SER A 300 2.42 29.49 -23.48
N GLU A 301 1.18 29.80 -23.88
CA GLU A 301 0.91 30.89 -24.82
C GLU A 301 1.28 32.26 -24.26
N GLU A 302 1.22 32.43 -22.94
CA GLU A 302 1.57 33.71 -22.30
C GLU A 302 3.04 34.10 -22.53
N ILE A 303 3.92 33.10 -22.70
CA ILE A 303 5.34 33.32 -23.01
C ILE A 303 5.67 33.10 -24.49
N GLY A 304 4.63 32.96 -25.33
CA GLY A 304 4.77 32.83 -26.78
C GLY A 304 5.21 31.45 -27.26
N LEU A 305 5.06 30.40 -26.44
CA LEU A 305 5.37 29.02 -26.81
C LEU A 305 4.08 28.24 -27.14
N ASP A 306 4.05 27.57 -28.29
CA ASP A 306 2.96 26.67 -28.67
C ASP A 306 3.39 25.21 -28.55
N LEU A 307 2.46 24.33 -28.17
CA LEU A 307 2.69 22.89 -28.10
C LEU A 307 3.11 22.28 -29.43
N LYS A 308 2.62 22.83 -30.55
CA LYS A 308 2.95 22.37 -31.91
C LYS A 308 4.41 22.60 -32.28
N ASP A 309 5.03 23.62 -31.69
CA ASP A 309 6.41 24.01 -31.94
C ASP A 309 7.37 23.50 -30.86
N ALA A 310 6.83 22.70 -29.92
CA ALA A 310 7.63 22.15 -28.82
C ALA A 310 8.68 21.16 -29.32
N SER A 311 9.89 21.26 -28.78
CA SER A 311 11.03 20.39 -29.10
C SER A 311 11.53 19.64 -27.88
N ILE A 312 12.27 18.54 -28.10
CA ILE A 312 12.88 17.73 -27.01
C ILE A 312 13.81 18.58 -26.13
N GLU A 313 14.42 19.62 -26.63
CA GLU A 313 15.34 20.50 -25.90
C GLU A 313 14.64 21.32 -24.81
N GLN A 314 13.33 21.58 -24.98
CA GLN A 314 12.50 22.32 -24.03
C GLN A 314 11.92 21.43 -22.94
N LEU A 315 12.01 20.09 -23.10
CA LEU A 315 11.48 19.16 -22.13
C LEU A 315 12.38 19.08 -20.89
N GLY A 316 11.74 18.99 -19.73
CA GLY A 316 12.42 18.61 -18.50
C GLY A 316 12.92 17.17 -18.56
N ARG A 317 13.89 16.84 -17.70
CA ARG A 317 14.44 15.49 -17.56
C ARG A 317 14.55 15.10 -16.11
N ALA A 318 14.35 13.82 -15.82
CA ALA A 318 14.60 13.25 -14.51
C ALA A 318 15.13 11.82 -14.65
N GLN A 319 15.96 11.40 -13.70
CA GLN A 319 16.48 10.02 -13.66
C GLN A 319 15.32 9.03 -13.51
N LYS A 320 14.31 9.39 -12.69
CA LYS A 320 13.14 8.55 -12.46
C LYS A 320 11.91 9.40 -12.15
N VAL A 321 10.77 8.95 -12.63
CA VAL A 321 9.46 9.47 -12.23
C VAL A 321 8.58 8.31 -11.79
N VAL A 322 7.93 8.44 -10.63
CA VAL A 322 6.95 7.48 -10.13
C VAL A 322 5.60 8.18 -10.05
N VAL A 323 4.63 7.66 -10.79
CA VAL A 323 3.26 8.20 -10.80
C VAL A 323 2.32 7.18 -10.19
N GLN A 324 1.73 7.55 -9.06
CA GLN A 324 0.73 6.78 -8.34
C GLN A 324 -0.68 7.30 -8.65
N LYS A 325 -1.68 6.74 -8.00
CA LYS A 325 -3.09 7.15 -8.21
C LYS A 325 -3.34 8.62 -7.87
N GLU A 326 -2.67 9.15 -6.85
CA GLU A 326 -2.92 10.49 -6.31
C GLU A 326 -1.69 11.39 -6.32
N ASN A 327 -0.49 10.81 -6.48
CA ASN A 327 0.78 11.52 -6.36
C ASN A 327 1.70 11.25 -7.54
N THR A 328 2.56 12.23 -7.84
CA THR A 328 3.69 12.11 -8.77
C THR A 328 4.97 12.50 -8.05
N ILE A 329 5.99 11.66 -8.13
CA ILE A 329 7.30 11.85 -7.52
C ILE A 329 8.33 11.96 -8.65
N ILE A 330 9.06 13.07 -8.67
CA ILE A 330 10.20 13.30 -9.57
C ILE A 330 11.47 13.10 -8.74
N VAL A 331 12.33 12.19 -9.18
CA VAL A 331 13.58 11.84 -8.49
C VAL A 331 14.75 12.22 -9.37
N ASN A 332 15.70 12.96 -8.80
CA ASN A 332 16.92 13.42 -9.45
C ASN A 332 16.63 14.14 -10.78
N GLY A 333 15.96 15.29 -10.66
CA GLY A 333 15.72 16.20 -11.80
C GLY A 333 17.03 16.75 -12.36
N ALA A 334 17.09 16.98 -13.67
CA ALA A 334 18.27 17.46 -14.36
C ALA A 334 18.40 19.00 -14.35
N GLY A 335 17.70 19.69 -13.43
CA GLY A 335 17.78 21.14 -13.27
C GLY A 335 19.13 21.60 -12.74
N ASP A 336 19.45 22.87 -13.01
CA ASP A 336 20.68 23.50 -12.49
C ASP A 336 20.51 23.79 -10.99
N ALA A 337 21.45 23.31 -10.17
CA ALA A 337 21.42 23.47 -8.72
C ALA A 337 21.44 24.95 -8.28
N ASP A 338 22.09 25.83 -9.03
CA ASP A 338 22.11 27.27 -8.73
C ASP A 338 20.77 27.93 -9.04
N ALA A 339 20.08 27.50 -10.12
CA ALA A 339 18.75 27.95 -10.45
C ALA A 339 17.73 27.51 -9.40
N ILE A 340 17.85 26.28 -8.91
CA ILE A 340 17.00 25.74 -7.83
C ILE A 340 17.21 26.55 -6.54
N ARG A 341 18.48 26.80 -6.15
CA ARG A 341 18.81 27.64 -4.97
C ARG A 341 18.27 29.06 -5.09
N ALA A 342 18.38 29.66 -6.26
CA ALA A 342 17.85 31.01 -6.53
C ALA A 342 16.31 31.02 -6.39
N ARG A 343 15.62 29.97 -6.89
CA ARG A 343 14.15 29.83 -6.75
C ARG A 343 13.73 29.66 -5.31
N VAL A 344 14.42 28.83 -4.54
CA VAL A 344 14.21 28.66 -3.08
C VAL A 344 14.37 29.99 -2.35
N ALA A 345 15.43 30.79 -2.65
CA ALA A 345 15.62 32.10 -2.06
C ALA A 345 14.50 33.09 -2.41
N GLN A 346 14.02 33.06 -3.66
CA GLN A 346 12.88 33.87 -4.10
C GLN A 346 11.61 33.54 -3.30
N ILE A 347 11.29 32.25 -3.13
CA ILE A 347 10.10 31.82 -2.36
C ILE A 347 10.23 32.24 -0.89
N LYS A 348 11.42 32.13 -0.28
CA LYS A 348 11.68 32.60 1.09
C LYS A 348 11.41 34.11 1.23
N THR A 349 11.84 34.90 0.29
CA THR A 349 11.57 36.36 0.29
C THR A 349 10.06 36.64 0.14
N GLN A 350 9.36 35.87 -0.68
CA GLN A 350 7.88 35.98 -0.79
C GLN A 350 7.18 35.64 0.52
N ILE A 351 7.62 34.63 1.27
CA ILE A 351 7.09 34.26 2.59
C ILE A 351 7.27 35.42 3.59
N GLU A 352 8.41 36.09 3.58
CA GLU A 352 8.70 37.22 4.47
C GLU A 352 7.87 38.46 4.13
N THR A 353 7.57 38.68 2.87
CA THR A 353 6.88 39.90 2.38
C THR A 353 5.38 39.78 2.31
N THR A 354 4.83 38.56 2.30
CA THR A 354 3.37 38.36 2.22
C THR A 354 2.67 38.73 3.53
N THR A 355 1.55 39.44 3.40
CA THR A 355 0.67 39.83 4.53
C THR A 355 -0.47 38.85 4.75
N SER A 356 -0.73 37.92 3.83
CA SER A 356 -1.78 36.92 3.91
C SER A 356 -1.26 35.66 4.58
N ASP A 357 -1.86 35.24 5.67
CA ASP A 357 -1.50 34.01 6.37
C ASP A 357 -1.72 32.77 5.50
N PHE A 358 -2.82 32.77 4.71
CA PHE A 358 -3.10 31.71 3.77
C PHE A 358 -2.05 31.61 2.63
N ASP A 359 -1.61 32.74 2.08
CA ASP A 359 -0.57 32.72 1.05
C ASP A 359 0.78 32.35 1.65
N ARG A 360 1.06 32.76 2.89
CA ARG A 360 2.26 32.33 3.61
C ARG A 360 2.31 30.83 3.80
N GLU A 361 1.20 30.20 4.22
CA GLU A 361 1.11 28.74 4.34
C GLU A 361 1.37 28.03 3.01
N LYS A 362 0.77 28.51 1.92
CA LYS A 362 0.97 27.92 0.59
C LYS A 362 2.37 28.14 0.00
N LEU A 363 3.01 29.23 0.31
CA LEU A 363 4.41 29.46 -0.04
C LEU A 363 5.35 28.57 0.78
N GLN A 364 5.05 28.33 2.05
CA GLN A 364 5.79 27.39 2.89
C GLN A 364 5.67 25.95 2.37
N GLU A 365 4.47 25.52 1.98
CA GLU A 365 4.24 24.22 1.33
C GLU A 365 5.09 24.08 0.05
N ARG A 366 5.08 25.08 -0.81
CA ARG A 366 5.91 25.09 -2.03
C ARG A 366 7.40 25.03 -1.73
N LEU A 367 7.84 25.82 -0.73
CA LEU A 367 9.24 25.83 -0.29
C LEU A 367 9.66 24.44 0.20
N ALA A 368 8.83 23.79 1.02
CA ALA A 368 9.09 22.45 1.54
C ALA A 368 9.22 21.42 0.41
N LYS A 369 8.30 21.46 -0.58
CA LYS A 369 8.34 20.55 -1.75
C LYS A 369 9.59 20.75 -2.62
N LEU A 370 10.05 21.97 -2.81
CA LEU A 370 11.22 22.26 -3.66
C LEU A 370 12.55 22.06 -2.93
N SER A 371 12.62 22.38 -1.63
CA SER A 371 13.86 22.34 -0.83
C SER A 371 14.07 21.03 -0.09
N GLY A 372 13.03 20.22 0.09
CA GLY A 372 13.07 19.00 0.89
C GLY A 372 13.84 17.85 0.24
N GLY A 373 14.01 17.87 -1.07
CA GLY A 373 14.62 16.78 -1.82
C GLY A 373 13.84 15.47 -1.74
N VAL A 374 14.42 14.41 -2.26
CA VAL A 374 13.95 13.04 -2.16
C VAL A 374 15.05 12.18 -1.55
N ALA A 375 14.77 11.52 -0.43
CA ALA A 375 15.67 10.50 0.07
C ALA A 375 15.47 9.21 -0.73
N VAL A 376 16.54 8.66 -1.27
CA VAL A 376 16.53 7.41 -2.01
C VAL A 376 17.24 6.35 -1.18
N ILE A 377 16.51 5.31 -0.78
CA ILE A 377 17.10 4.14 -0.14
C ILE A 377 17.47 3.16 -1.25
N ARG A 378 18.77 2.97 -1.45
CA ARG A 378 19.34 2.03 -2.42
C ARG A 378 19.50 0.67 -1.76
N VAL A 379 18.73 -0.31 -2.22
CA VAL A 379 18.74 -1.68 -1.66
C VAL A 379 19.70 -2.55 -2.44
N GLY A 380 20.73 -3.07 -1.76
CA GLY A 380 21.70 -3.99 -2.34
C GLY A 380 21.64 -5.36 -1.68
N ALA A 381 21.91 -6.40 -2.47
CA ALA A 381 22.04 -7.79 -2.02
C ALA A 381 22.93 -8.58 -2.97
N ALA A 382 23.33 -9.79 -2.56
CA ALA A 382 24.18 -10.65 -3.37
C ALA A 382 23.42 -11.34 -4.52
N THR A 383 22.11 -11.54 -4.36
CA THR A 383 21.25 -12.20 -5.35
C THR A 383 19.99 -11.37 -5.62
N GLU A 384 19.40 -11.54 -6.80
CA GLU A 384 18.15 -10.87 -7.19
C GLU A 384 16.98 -11.26 -6.27
N ILE A 385 16.93 -12.51 -5.81
CA ILE A 385 15.88 -13.01 -4.92
C ILE A 385 15.97 -12.31 -3.55
N GLU A 386 17.18 -12.24 -2.98
CA GLU A 386 17.45 -11.55 -1.71
C GLU A 386 17.16 -10.05 -1.82
N MET A 387 17.53 -9.43 -2.93
CA MET A 387 17.31 -8.01 -3.18
C MET A 387 15.80 -7.68 -3.23
N LYS A 388 15.00 -8.49 -3.92
CA LYS A 388 13.54 -8.31 -3.99
C LYS A 388 12.90 -8.48 -2.62
N GLU A 389 13.29 -9.51 -1.86
CA GLU A 389 12.77 -9.73 -0.51
C GLU A 389 13.12 -8.54 0.42
N LYS A 390 14.37 -8.11 0.41
CA LYS A 390 14.86 -7.01 1.22
C LYS A 390 14.19 -5.68 0.86
N LYS A 391 13.93 -5.46 -0.43
CA LYS A 391 13.22 -4.27 -0.92
C LYS A 391 11.78 -4.23 -0.41
N LEU A 392 11.02 -5.32 -0.51
CA LEU A 392 9.65 -5.41 0.01
C LEU A 392 9.63 -5.14 1.52
N ARG A 393 10.54 -5.74 2.27
CA ARG A 393 10.66 -5.55 3.72
C ARG A 393 10.97 -4.10 4.10
N ILE A 394 11.81 -3.40 3.35
CA ILE A 394 12.11 -1.98 3.57
C ILE A 394 10.91 -1.11 3.20
N GLU A 395 10.17 -1.45 2.13
CA GLU A 395 8.93 -0.77 1.75
C GLU A 395 7.88 -0.84 2.87
N ASP A 396 7.66 -2.02 3.44
CA ASP A 396 6.74 -2.22 4.56
C ASP A 396 7.18 -1.44 5.81
N ALA A 397 8.48 -1.50 6.14
CA ALA A 397 9.03 -0.77 7.28
C ALA A 397 8.90 0.75 7.14
N LEU A 398 9.10 1.29 5.94
CA LEU A 398 8.90 2.70 5.64
C LEU A 398 7.42 3.10 5.79
N ALA A 399 6.51 2.28 5.26
CA ALA A 399 5.07 2.53 5.36
C ALA A 399 4.58 2.46 6.81
N ALA A 400 5.01 1.44 7.58
CA ALA A 400 4.71 1.31 9.00
C ALA A 400 5.23 2.51 9.80
N THR A 401 6.42 3.01 9.46
CA THR A 401 7.02 4.18 10.11
C THR A 401 6.22 5.45 9.84
N LYS A 402 5.80 5.68 8.60
CA LYS A 402 4.90 6.79 8.25
C LYS A 402 3.58 6.71 9.02
N ALA A 403 2.97 5.53 9.07
CA ALA A 403 1.73 5.30 9.83
C ALA A 403 1.91 5.57 11.34
N ALA A 404 3.09 5.26 11.90
CA ALA A 404 3.41 5.55 13.29
C ALA A 404 3.58 7.05 13.56
N VAL A 405 4.19 7.79 12.64
CA VAL A 405 4.31 9.27 12.74
C VAL A 405 2.93 9.93 12.68
N GLU A 406 2.01 9.41 11.85
CA GLU A 406 0.66 9.97 11.69
C GLU A 406 -0.23 9.76 12.92
N GLU A 407 -0.28 8.56 13.51
CA GLU A 407 -1.25 8.21 14.56
C GLU A 407 -0.61 7.69 15.86
N GLY A 408 0.70 7.71 15.94
CA GLY A 408 1.43 7.20 17.11
C GLY A 408 1.62 5.70 17.11
N ILE A 409 2.12 5.19 18.24
CA ILE A 409 2.48 3.79 18.46
C ILE A 409 1.74 3.20 19.65
N VAL A 410 1.50 1.91 19.60
CA VAL A 410 0.95 1.09 20.69
C VAL A 410 1.91 -0.06 21.02
N ALA A 411 1.64 -0.79 22.11
CA ALA A 411 2.40 -2.00 22.45
C ALA A 411 2.22 -3.07 21.36
N GLY A 412 3.34 -3.51 20.80
CA GLY A 412 3.37 -4.45 19.68
C GLY A 412 3.11 -5.91 20.07
N GLY A 413 3.33 -6.82 19.12
CA GLY A 413 3.21 -8.25 19.33
C GLY A 413 1.79 -8.72 19.68
N GLY A 414 0.75 -8.05 19.21
CA GLY A 414 -0.65 -8.34 19.52
C GLY A 414 -1.10 -7.85 20.90
N THR A 415 -0.20 -7.24 21.69
CA THR A 415 -0.49 -6.77 23.07
C THR A 415 -1.55 -5.68 23.10
N ALA A 416 -1.55 -4.75 22.13
CA ALA A 416 -2.56 -3.68 22.04
C ALA A 416 -3.99 -4.22 21.93
N LEU A 417 -4.18 -5.31 21.18
CA LEU A 417 -5.48 -5.98 21.03
C LEU A 417 -5.92 -6.63 22.33
N ILE A 418 -5.00 -7.28 23.07
CA ILE A 418 -5.28 -7.83 24.40
C ILE A 418 -5.66 -6.72 25.39
N ASN A 419 -4.98 -5.57 25.34
CA ASN A 419 -5.26 -4.41 26.19
C ASN A 419 -6.65 -3.77 25.89
N ALA A 420 -7.23 -3.98 24.73
CA ALA A 420 -8.57 -3.53 24.38
C ALA A 420 -9.68 -4.44 24.97
N ILE A 421 -9.38 -5.69 25.33
CA ILE A 421 -10.35 -6.68 25.83
C ILE A 421 -11.18 -6.16 27.01
N PRO A 422 -10.61 -5.55 28.07
CA PRO A 422 -11.41 -5.08 29.20
C PRO A 422 -12.49 -4.04 28.84
N SER A 423 -12.25 -3.21 27.82
CA SER A 423 -13.23 -2.23 27.32
C SER A 423 -14.37 -2.93 26.58
N VAL A 424 -14.06 -3.94 25.76
CA VAL A 424 -15.05 -4.74 25.06
C VAL A 424 -15.85 -5.64 26.03
N GLU A 425 -15.23 -6.19 27.10
CA GLU A 425 -15.93 -6.93 28.15
C GLU A 425 -16.96 -6.05 28.87
N LYS A 426 -16.63 -4.81 29.19
CA LYS A 426 -17.58 -3.83 29.77
C LYS A 426 -18.76 -3.59 28.84
N LEU A 427 -18.53 -3.37 27.54
CA LEU A 427 -19.59 -3.27 26.55
C LEU A 427 -20.45 -4.54 26.50
N THR A 428 -19.83 -5.72 26.44
CA THR A 428 -20.50 -7.03 26.33
C THR A 428 -21.44 -7.26 27.52
N ALA A 429 -21.12 -6.74 28.71
CA ALA A 429 -21.98 -6.84 29.89
C ALA A 429 -23.28 -6.00 29.75
N THR A 430 -23.29 -4.99 28.89
CA THR A 430 -24.49 -4.14 28.63
C THR A 430 -25.35 -4.67 27.49
N LEU A 431 -24.86 -5.64 26.69
CA LEU A 431 -25.55 -6.22 25.55
C LEU A 431 -26.31 -7.48 25.93
N SER A 432 -27.30 -7.84 25.12
CA SER A 432 -28.10 -9.06 25.29
C SER A 432 -28.32 -9.80 23.96
N GLY A 433 -28.72 -11.09 24.02
CA GLY A 433 -29.02 -11.90 22.85
C GLY A 433 -27.88 -11.97 21.83
N ASP A 434 -28.20 -11.93 20.56
CA ASP A 434 -27.23 -12.09 19.47
C ASP A 434 -26.27 -10.89 19.31
N GLU A 435 -26.64 -9.70 19.79
CA GLU A 435 -25.66 -8.58 19.88
C GLU A 435 -24.53 -8.90 20.86
N LYS A 436 -24.88 -9.51 22.01
CA LYS A 436 -23.87 -9.98 22.97
C LYS A 436 -22.98 -11.05 22.38
N THR A 437 -23.59 -11.99 21.63
CA THR A 437 -22.84 -13.03 20.90
C THR A 437 -21.84 -12.40 19.92
N GLY A 438 -22.25 -11.38 19.16
CA GLY A 438 -21.36 -10.63 18.28
C GLY A 438 -20.16 -10.02 19.00
N ALA A 439 -20.38 -9.41 20.17
CA ALA A 439 -19.29 -8.85 20.98
C ALA A 439 -18.36 -9.94 21.56
N GLN A 440 -18.90 -11.11 21.94
CA GLN A 440 -18.10 -12.25 22.40
C GLN A 440 -17.21 -12.85 21.30
N ILE A 441 -17.67 -12.84 20.03
CA ILE A 441 -16.87 -13.24 18.88
C ILE A 441 -15.64 -12.33 18.76
N VAL A 442 -15.82 -11.02 18.88
CA VAL A 442 -14.71 -10.06 18.85
C VAL A 442 -13.73 -10.29 19.99
N LEU A 443 -14.21 -10.52 21.22
CA LEU A 443 -13.35 -10.80 22.38
C LEU A 443 -12.39 -11.98 22.11
N LYS A 444 -12.89 -13.05 21.49
CA LYS A 444 -12.03 -14.19 21.12
C LYS A 444 -11.06 -13.85 20.01
N ALA A 445 -11.51 -13.12 19.00
CA ALA A 445 -10.67 -12.75 17.87
C ALA A 445 -9.49 -11.84 18.28
N LEU A 446 -9.68 -10.96 19.27
CA LEU A 446 -8.62 -10.08 19.78
C LEU A 446 -7.43 -10.84 20.39
N GLU A 447 -7.61 -12.10 20.79
CA GLU A 447 -6.54 -12.94 21.32
C GLU A 447 -5.66 -13.58 20.23
N GLU A 448 -6.21 -13.75 19.01
CA GLU A 448 -5.59 -14.59 17.98
C GLU A 448 -4.23 -14.07 17.47
N PRO A 449 -3.96 -12.76 17.31
CA PRO A 449 -2.63 -12.32 16.90
C PRO A 449 -1.52 -12.71 17.87
N LEU A 450 -1.69 -12.51 19.17
CA LEU A 450 -0.72 -12.95 20.17
C LEU A 450 -0.63 -14.49 20.23
N ARG A 451 -1.76 -15.18 20.09
CA ARG A 451 -1.81 -16.66 20.04
C ARG A 451 -0.99 -17.18 18.86
N GLN A 452 -1.16 -16.60 17.68
CA GLN A 452 -0.46 -17.02 16.47
C GLN A 452 1.06 -16.73 16.57
N ILE A 453 1.45 -15.56 17.09
CA ILE A 453 2.86 -15.22 17.33
C ILE A 453 3.52 -16.25 18.27
N ALA A 454 2.82 -16.62 19.34
CA ALA A 454 3.30 -17.66 20.25
C ALA A 454 3.40 -19.03 19.56
N ALA A 455 2.39 -19.42 18.80
CA ALA A 455 2.39 -20.68 18.04
C ALA A 455 3.53 -20.75 17.01
N ASN A 456 3.81 -19.65 16.30
CA ASN A 456 4.93 -19.57 15.36
C ASN A 456 6.30 -19.67 16.08
N ALA A 457 6.33 -19.30 17.36
CA ALA A 457 7.50 -19.49 18.22
C ALA A 457 7.60 -20.90 18.85
N GLY A 458 6.62 -21.77 18.59
CA GLY A 458 6.56 -23.11 19.19
C GLY A 458 6.05 -23.15 20.63
N LEU A 459 5.35 -22.11 21.07
CA LEU A 459 4.89 -21.92 22.44
C LEU A 459 3.34 -22.03 22.52
N GLU A 460 2.85 -22.34 23.75
CA GLU A 460 1.40 -22.43 24.03
C GLU A 460 0.79 -21.03 24.24
N GLY A 461 0.08 -20.54 23.23
CA GLY A 461 -0.49 -19.19 23.22
C GLY A 461 -1.51 -18.93 24.33
N SER A 462 -2.29 -19.93 24.74
CA SER A 462 -3.32 -19.78 25.78
C SER A 462 -2.73 -19.42 27.14
N VAL A 463 -1.58 -20.00 27.48
CA VAL A 463 -0.85 -19.70 28.73
C VAL A 463 -0.30 -18.28 28.72
N ILE A 464 0.24 -17.87 27.57
CA ILE A 464 0.83 -16.53 27.39
C ILE A 464 -0.27 -15.47 27.50
N ILE A 465 -1.40 -15.64 26.79
CA ILE A 465 -2.54 -14.73 26.82
C ILE A 465 -3.10 -14.59 28.24
N ASP A 466 -3.31 -15.70 28.96
CA ASP A 466 -3.81 -15.66 30.34
C ASP A 466 -2.89 -14.85 31.24
N LYS A 467 -1.57 -15.04 31.14
CA LYS A 467 -0.59 -14.30 31.94
C LYS A 467 -0.57 -12.80 31.60
N VAL A 468 -0.64 -12.44 30.31
CA VAL A 468 -0.70 -11.03 29.88
C VAL A 468 -1.99 -10.39 30.39
N ARG A 469 -3.15 -11.02 30.24
CA ARG A 469 -4.45 -10.52 30.72
C ARG A 469 -4.49 -10.32 32.25
N ARG A 470 -3.93 -11.25 33.01
CA ARG A 470 -3.89 -11.19 34.48
C ARG A 470 -3.03 -10.04 35.00
N SER A 471 -2.02 -9.60 34.25
CA SER A 471 -1.18 -8.46 34.66
C SER A 471 -1.99 -7.17 34.84
N ARG A 472 -3.08 -6.98 34.09
CA ARG A 472 -3.92 -5.76 34.03
C ARG A 472 -3.13 -4.47 33.74
N LYS A 473 -1.86 -4.60 33.36
CA LYS A 473 -0.99 -3.47 33.05
C LYS A 473 -1.00 -3.22 31.54
N VAL A 474 -1.41 -2.02 31.14
CA VAL A 474 -1.38 -1.61 29.73
C VAL A 474 0.07 -1.58 29.25
N GLY A 475 0.33 -2.19 28.09
CA GLY A 475 1.65 -2.28 27.50
C GLY A 475 2.51 -3.45 27.98
N TYR A 476 2.08 -4.21 29.02
CA TYR A 476 2.77 -5.43 29.44
C TYR A 476 2.38 -6.58 28.51
N GLY A 477 3.36 -7.21 27.86
CA GLY A 477 3.16 -8.23 26.85
C GLY A 477 4.21 -9.33 26.89
N PHE A 478 4.30 -10.07 25.81
CA PHE A 478 5.24 -11.19 25.65
C PHE A 478 6.14 -10.96 24.43
N ASP A 479 7.43 -10.85 24.68
CA ASP A 479 8.48 -10.86 23.66
C ASP A 479 8.71 -12.31 23.20
N ALA A 480 8.19 -12.65 22.04
CA ALA A 480 8.30 -13.99 21.48
C ALA A 480 9.71 -14.31 20.92
N TYR A 481 10.53 -13.30 20.67
CA TYR A 481 11.92 -13.52 20.24
C TYR A 481 12.80 -14.02 21.40
N ASN A 482 12.76 -13.30 22.52
CA ASN A 482 13.53 -13.62 23.73
C ASN A 482 12.78 -14.52 24.71
N GLU A 483 11.50 -14.83 24.47
CA GLU A 483 10.62 -15.66 25.31
C GLU A 483 10.43 -15.11 26.73
N VAL A 484 10.36 -13.78 26.87
CA VAL A 484 10.21 -13.10 28.15
C VAL A 484 8.98 -12.19 28.19
N TYR A 485 8.44 -11.97 29.39
CA TYR A 485 7.37 -11.00 29.62
C TYR A 485 7.97 -9.65 29.99
N THR A 486 7.54 -8.60 29.30
CA THR A 486 8.13 -7.26 29.46
C THR A 486 7.11 -6.16 29.16
N ASP A 487 7.49 -4.93 29.49
CA ASP A 487 6.81 -3.73 29.00
C ASP A 487 7.23 -3.49 27.54
N MET A 488 6.30 -3.70 26.61
CA MET A 488 6.60 -3.79 25.17
C MET A 488 7.18 -2.49 24.61
N ILE A 489 6.59 -1.33 24.93
CA ILE A 489 7.06 -0.04 24.40
C ILE A 489 8.48 0.30 24.84
N PRO A 490 8.84 0.22 26.15
CA PRO A 490 10.23 0.41 26.59
C PRO A 490 11.19 -0.62 26.02
N ALA A 491 10.72 -1.86 25.78
CA ALA A 491 11.51 -2.90 25.14
C ALA A 491 11.71 -2.71 23.63
N GLY A 492 11.11 -1.64 23.05
CA GLY A 492 11.19 -1.35 21.63
C GLY A 492 10.23 -2.17 20.75
N ILE A 493 9.35 -2.98 21.36
CA ILE A 493 8.38 -3.80 20.62
C ILE A 493 7.07 -3.01 20.48
N VAL A 494 6.92 -2.36 19.34
CA VAL A 494 5.84 -1.41 19.07
C VAL A 494 5.18 -1.70 17.72
N ASP A 495 3.88 -1.41 17.63
CA ASP A 495 3.13 -1.43 16.38
C ASP A 495 2.55 -0.03 16.11
N PRO A 496 2.45 0.42 14.86
CA PRO A 496 1.74 1.64 14.52
C PRO A 496 0.25 1.53 14.88
N THR A 497 -0.29 2.54 15.55
CA THR A 497 -1.71 2.58 15.94
C THR A 497 -2.63 2.44 14.72
N LYS A 498 -2.30 3.14 13.63
CA LYS A 498 -3.04 3.11 12.37
C LYS A 498 -3.10 1.71 11.78
N VAL A 499 -1.99 0.95 11.81
CA VAL A 499 -1.92 -0.44 11.33
C VAL A 499 -2.83 -1.33 12.15
N THR A 500 -2.68 -1.31 13.48
CA THR A 500 -3.44 -2.19 14.39
C THR A 500 -4.94 -1.96 14.31
N ARG A 501 -5.39 -0.68 14.31
CA ARG A 501 -6.82 -0.36 14.22
C ARG A 501 -7.41 -0.68 12.85
N SER A 502 -6.69 -0.37 11.75
CA SER A 502 -7.16 -0.62 10.38
C SER A 502 -7.27 -2.11 10.11
N ALA A 503 -6.32 -2.92 10.58
CA ALA A 503 -6.39 -4.37 10.48
C ALA A 503 -7.65 -4.93 11.14
N LEU A 504 -8.00 -4.48 12.35
CA LEU A 504 -9.21 -4.92 13.05
C LEU A 504 -10.49 -4.45 12.34
N GLN A 505 -10.55 -3.20 11.89
CA GLN A 505 -11.71 -2.64 11.20
C GLN A 505 -11.98 -3.33 9.86
N ASN A 506 -10.96 -3.54 9.04
CA ASN A 506 -11.10 -4.20 7.74
C ASN A 506 -11.43 -5.68 7.89
N ALA A 507 -10.80 -6.37 8.85
CA ALA A 507 -11.13 -7.75 9.18
C ALA A 507 -12.61 -7.91 9.58
N ALA A 508 -13.10 -7.02 10.44
CA ALA A 508 -14.49 -7.05 10.89
C ALA A 508 -15.48 -6.71 9.76
N SER A 509 -15.11 -5.79 8.86
CA SER A 509 -15.93 -5.45 7.69
C SER A 509 -16.12 -6.67 6.79
N VAL A 510 -15.04 -7.37 6.43
CA VAL A 510 -15.10 -8.59 5.63
C VAL A 510 -15.87 -9.69 6.37
N ALA A 511 -15.57 -9.92 7.65
CA ALA A 511 -16.27 -10.92 8.45
C ALA A 511 -17.77 -10.66 8.51
N ALA A 512 -18.19 -9.42 8.70
CA ALA A 512 -19.60 -9.05 8.72
C ALA A 512 -20.32 -9.34 7.39
N MET A 513 -19.65 -9.16 6.25
CA MET A 513 -20.21 -9.50 4.93
C MET A 513 -20.31 -11.01 4.75
N VAL A 514 -19.25 -11.75 5.06
CA VAL A 514 -19.23 -13.22 4.96
C VAL A 514 -20.30 -13.86 5.85
N LEU A 515 -20.43 -13.41 7.10
CA LEU A 515 -21.40 -13.95 8.07
C LEU A 515 -22.85 -13.68 7.69
N THR A 516 -23.13 -12.64 6.90
CA THR A 516 -24.48 -12.32 6.42
C THR A 516 -24.79 -12.91 5.03
N THR A 517 -23.84 -13.64 4.42
CA THR A 517 -24.01 -14.27 3.11
C THR A 517 -24.74 -15.60 3.27
N GLU A 518 -25.74 -15.85 2.40
CA GLU A 518 -26.59 -17.04 2.41
C GLU A 518 -26.50 -17.83 1.10
N SER A 519 -26.07 -17.20 -0.01
CA SER A 519 -25.94 -17.87 -1.30
C SER A 519 -24.70 -17.42 -2.05
N LEU A 520 -24.12 -18.31 -2.84
CA LEU A 520 -23.00 -18.03 -3.74
C LEU A 520 -23.40 -18.36 -5.17
N VAL A 521 -23.00 -17.51 -6.11
CA VAL A 521 -23.30 -17.64 -7.52
C VAL A 521 -22.02 -17.53 -8.32
N THR A 522 -21.71 -18.53 -9.14
CA THR A 522 -20.55 -18.54 -10.02
C THR A 522 -20.92 -18.91 -11.44
N ASP A 523 -20.03 -18.65 -12.39
CA ASP A 523 -20.16 -19.14 -13.75
C ASP A 523 -19.75 -20.62 -13.82
N ILE A 524 -20.54 -21.43 -14.54
CA ILE A 524 -20.15 -22.79 -14.85
C ILE A 524 -18.99 -22.73 -15.84
N LYS A 525 -17.83 -23.29 -15.46
CA LYS A 525 -16.70 -23.42 -16.40
C LYS A 525 -17.14 -24.31 -17.57
N GLU A 526 -17.18 -23.77 -18.78
CA GLU A 526 -17.30 -24.57 -19.98
C GLU A 526 -16.02 -25.41 -20.12
N GLU A 527 -16.15 -26.74 -20.06
CA GLU A 527 -15.10 -27.62 -20.53
C GLU A 527 -14.93 -27.31 -22.02
N ASN A 528 -13.82 -26.68 -22.41
CA ASN A 528 -13.47 -26.53 -23.82
C ASN A 528 -13.42 -27.96 -24.41
N PRO A 529 -14.32 -28.35 -25.34
CA PRO A 529 -14.20 -29.63 -26.00
C PRO A 529 -12.85 -29.64 -26.71
N ALA A 530 -12.05 -30.66 -26.43
CA ALA A 530 -10.78 -30.86 -27.13
C ALA A 530 -11.03 -30.66 -28.63
N PRO A 531 -10.18 -29.94 -29.37
CA PRO A 531 -10.35 -29.75 -30.81
C PRO A 531 -10.49 -31.11 -31.45
N ALA A 532 -11.64 -31.34 -32.13
CA ALA A 532 -11.91 -32.57 -32.83
C ALA A 532 -10.75 -32.85 -33.78
N MET A 533 -10.03 -33.95 -33.58
CA MET A 533 -9.01 -34.40 -34.53
C MET A 533 -9.65 -34.46 -35.91
N PRO A 534 -9.03 -33.84 -36.92
CA PRO A 534 -9.57 -33.97 -38.26
C PRO A 534 -9.57 -35.47 -38.62
N ALA A 535 -10.78 -35.97 -38.92
CA ALA A 535 -10.95 -37.33 -39.40
C ALA A 535 -10.01 -37.53 -40.60
N GLY A 536 -9.02 -38.39 -40.43
CA GLY A 536 -8.07 -38.74 -41.48
C GLY A 536 -8.83 -39.23 -42.69
N GLY A 537 -8.85 -38.40 -43.73
CA GLY A 537 -9.35 -38.79 -45.06
C GLY A 537 -8.47 -39.90 -45.60
N MET A 538 -8.96 -41.14 -45.56
CA MET A 538 -8.47 -42.21 -46.44
C MET A 538 -8.91 -41.84 -47.87
N GLY A 539 -8.03 -41.13 -48.59
CA GLY A 539 -8.16 -40.91 -50.02
C GLY A 539 -7.48 -42.05 -50.76
N GLY A 540 -8.29 -42.84 -51.43
CA GLY A 540 -7.88 -44.04 -52.16
C GLY A 540 -6.89 -43.80 -53.30
N MET A 541 -6.12 -44.83 -53.54
CA MET A 541 -5.40 -45.11 -54.77
C MET A 541 -6.37 -45.03 -55.96
N TYR A 542 -5.97 -44.32 -57.00
CA TYR A 542 -5.87 -44.77 -58.37
C TYR A 542 -4.96 -43.80 -59.11
#